data_34e374fed7f5aa48cfc31d6aaf5d2ef9
#
_entry.id   34e374fed7f5aa48cfc31d6aaf5d2ef9
#
_cell.length_a   1.000
_cell.length_b   1.000
_cell.length_c   1.000
_cell.angle_alpha   90.00
_cell.angle_beta   90.00
_cell.angle_gamma   90.00
#
_symmetry.space_group_name_H-M   'P 1'
#
loop_
_entity.id
_entity.type
_entity.pdbx_description
1 polymer ?
#
loop_
_entity_poly.entity_id
_entity_poly.type
_entity_poly.pdbx_seq_one_letter_code
_entity_poly.pdbx_strand_id
1 'polypeptide(L)'
;DAEMQGLVESVKAAGVNQPALVRPREDGGYEIIAGHRRQRASELAGFANMPCIVRSMTDDEAILAMTDDNLRHRERILPMEKAQSLKMQVEAIKHQGSRPGEEDKDAGKRSTQVVGDRNGMNYKQVQRYIRLTELVPDLQKMVDEKKLAFTPAVEISFIRPKNQR
;
A
#
# COMPACT_ATOMS: atom_id res chain seq x y z
N ASP A 1 -17.65 8.59 8.56
CA ASP A 1 -17.47 7.38 7.77
C ASP A 1 -18.13 6.22 8.50
N ALA A 2 -19.16 5.60 7.89
CA ALA A 2 -19.98 4.55 8.50
C ALA A 2 -19.14 3.29 8.87
N GLU A 3 -18.15 2.95 8.07
CA GLU A 3 -17.24 1.83 8.34
C GLU A 3 -16.39 2.08 9.61
N MET A 4 -15.92 3.31 9.81
CA MET A 4 -15.18 3.67 11.01
C MET A 4 -16.06 3.62 12.26
N GLN A 5 -17.31 4.06 12.16
CA GLN A 5 -18.28 3.96 13.26
C GLN A 5 -18.55 2.51 13.66
N GLY A 6 -18.76 1.63 12.67
CA GLY A 6 -18.91 0.20 12.92
C GLY A 6 -17.67 -0.42 13.60
N LEU A 7 -16.48 0.00 13.18
CA LEU A 7 -15.24 -0.45 13.80
C LEU A 7 -15.10 0.06 15.25
N VAL A 8 -15.47 1.31 15.52
CA VAL A 8 -15.47 1.89 16.87
C VAL A 8 -16.43 1.13 17.78
N GLU A 9 -17.63 0.81 17.32
CA GLU A 9 -18.59 0.04 18.11
C GLU A 9 -18.13 -1.38 18.39
N SER A 10 -17.53 -2.03 17.40
CA SER A 10 -16.89 -3.35 17.58
C SER A 10 -15.77 -3.30 18.62
N VAL A 11 -14.92 -2.28 18.57
CA VAL A 11 -13.85 -2.08 19.55
C VAL A 11 -14.40 -1.80 20.94
N LYS A 12 -15.46 -1.01 21.08
CA LYS A 12 -16.14 -0.78 22.36
C LYS A 12 -16.71 -2.05 22.97
N ALA A 13 -17.29 -2.92 22.12
CA ALA A 13 -17.96 -4.14 22.58
C ALA A 13 -16.99 -5.26 22.96
N ALA A 14 -15.91 -5.45 22.19
CA ALA A 14 -15.04 -6.62 22.28
C ALA A 14 -13.55 -6.29 22.45
N GLY A 15 -13.19 -5.00 22.51
CA GLY A 15 -11.79 -4.57 22.49
C GLY A 15 -11.15 -4.72 21.10
N VAL A 16 -9.83 -4.55 21.05
CA VAL A 16 -9.04 -4.73 19.81
C VAL A 16 -8.59 -6.19 19.72
N ASN A 17 -9.26 -6.99 18.91
CA ASN A 17 -8.98 -8.42 18.76
C ASN A 17 -7.72 -8.71 17.91
N GLN A 18 -7.34 -7.82 17.03
CA GLN A 18 -6.15 -7.95 16.20
C GLN A 18 -5.14 -6.86 16.58
N PRO A 19 -3.93 -7.22 17.06
CA PRO A 19 -2.93 -6.23 17.41
C PRO A 19 -2.44 -5.48 16.17
N ALA A 20 -2.01 -4.22 16.36
CA ALA A 20 -1.30 -3.47 15.34
C ALA A 20 0.15 -3.97 15.23
N LEU A 21 0.73 -3.84 14.05
CA LEU A 21 2.16 -4.07 13.83
C LEU A 21 2.89 -2.73 13.94
N VAL A 22 3.88 -2.69 14.81
CA VAL A 22 4.70 -1.49 15.04
C VAL A 22 6.19 -1.82 15.00
N ARG A 23 7.02 -0.81 14.72
CA ARG A 23 8.47 -0.89 14.87
C ARG A 23 8.98 0.19 15.82
N PRO A 24 10.10 -0.07 16.55
CA PRO A 24 10.75 0.97 17.35
C PRO A 24 11.27 2.10 16.45
N ARG A 25 11.20 3.34 16.96
CA ARG A 25 11.83 4.51 16.34
C ARG A 25 13.17 4.81 17.03
N GLU A 26 14.11 5.36 16.28
CA GLU A 26 15.43 5.76 16.81
C GLU A 26 15.31 6.88 17.85
N ASP A 27 14.35 7.78 17.69
CA ASP A 27 14.07 8.90 18.59
C ASP A 27 13.19 8.54 19.80
N GLY A 28 12.89 7.26 19.95
CA GLY A 28 11.99 6.72 20.98
C GLY A 28 10.56 6.58 20.49
N GLY A 29 9.79 5.72 21.18
CA GLY A 29 8.42 5.38 20.78
C GLY A 29 8.35 4.38 19.63
N TYR A 30 7.19 4.33 19.00
CA TYR A 30 6.88 3.32 17.98
C TYR A 30 6.23 3.96 16.77
N GLU A 31 6.51 3.41 15.60
CA GLU A 31 5.85 3.73 14.34
C GLU A 31 4.88 2.60 13.97
N ILE A 32 3.63 2.95 13.67
CA ILE A 32 2.65 1.96 13.22
C ILE A 32 2.91 1.63 11.75
N ILE A 33 3.10 0.34 11.48
CA ILE A 33 3.30 -0.19 10.14
C ILE A 33 1.96 -0.68 9.56
N ALA A 34 1.16 -1.37 10.38
CA ALA A 34 -0.18 -1.85 10.00
C ALA A 34 -1.14 -1.71 11.18
N GLY A 35 -2.38 -1.35 10.91
CA GLY A 35 -3.43 -1.22 11.93
C GLY A 35 -3.82 0.22 12.27
N HIS A 36 -3.52 1.21 11.43
CA HIS A 36 -3.88 2.62 11.64
C HIS A 36 -5.38 2.84 11.88
N ARG A 37 -6.25 2.11 11.17
CA ARG A 37 -7.71 2.21 11.38
C ARG A 37 -8.12 1.68 12.75
N ARG A 38 -7.50 0.59 13.21
CA ARG A 38 -7.73 0.02 14.56
C ARG A 38 -7.26 0.96 15.65
N GLN A 39 -6.11 1.61 15.46
CA GLN A 39 -5.64 2.65 16.37
C GLN A 39 -6.66 3.80 16.45
N ARG A 40 -7.08 4.33 15.32
CA ARG A 40 -8.05 5.42 15.29
C ARG A 40 -9.38 5.04 15.94
N ALA A 41 -9.88 3.83 15.68
CA ALA A 41 -11.09 3.33 16.31
C ALA A 41 -10.93 3.15 17.82
N SER A 42 -9.76 2.68 18.28
CA SER A 42 -9.43 2.53 19.69
C SER A 42 -9.41 3.88 20.41
N GLU A 43 -8.79 4.90 19.82
CA GLU A 43 -8.81 6.28 20.34
C GLU A 43 -10.23 6.83 20.44
N LEU A 44 -11.03 6.70 19.38
CA LEU A 44 -12.42 7.16 19.35
C LEU A 44 -13.31 6.38 20.32
N ALA A 45 -12.98 5.13 20.63
CA ALA A 45 -13.65 4.33 21.63
C ALA A 45 -13.24 4.67 23.07
N GLY A 46 -12.22 5.53 23.26
CA GLY A 46 -11.76 5.98 24.58
C GLY A 46 -10.72 5.08 25.24
N PHE A 47 -10.09 4.16 24.51
CA PHE A 47 -9.02 3.30 25.05
C PHE A 47 -7.69 4.06 25.10
N ALA A 48 -7.02 4.02 26.24
CA ALA A 48 -5.69 4.63 26.42
C ALA A 48 -4.57 3.78 25.79
N ASN A 49 -4.77 2.48 25.66
CA ASN A 49 -3.77 1.53 25.17
C ASN A 49 -4.39 0.58 24.13
N MET A 50 -3.56 0.10 23.24
CA MET A 50 -3.93 -0.87 22.21
C MET A 50 -2.87 -1.98 22.13
N PRO A 51 -3.27 -3.26 21.97
CA PRO A 51 -2.30 -4.34 21.78
C PRO A 51 -1.52 -4.16 20.47
N CYS A 52 -0.20 -4.32 20.56
CA CYS A 52 0.71 -4.19 19.43
C CYS A 52 1.70 -5.34 19.39
N ILE A 53 2.09 -5.75 18.17
CA ILE A 53 3.24 -6.62 17.94
C ILE A 53 4.40 -5.71 17.56
N VAL A 54 5.48 -5.77 18.34
CA VAL A 54 6.70 -4.98 18.09
C VAL A 54 7.68 -5.83 17.29
N ARG A 55 8.11 -5.32 16.12
CA ARG A 55 9.14 -5.94 15.30
C ARG A 55 10.15 -4.89 14.85
N SER A 56 11.44 -5.23 14.95
CA SER A 56 12.48 -4.46 14.27
C SER A 56 12.42 -4.77 12.78
N MET A 57 12.40 -3.75 11.93
CA MET A 57 12.40 -3.90 10.47
C MET A 57 13.07 -2.70 9.81
N THR A 58 13.70 -2.96 8.67
CA THR A 58 14.21 -1.93 7.78
C THR A 58 13.06 -1.13 7.15
N ASP A 59 13.37 -0.01 6.51
CA ASP A 59 12.36 0.78 5.80
C ASP A 59 11.70 -0.02 4.66
N ASP A 60 12.46 -0.80 3.91
CA ASP A 60 11.93 -1.65 2.83
C ASP A 60 11.02 -2.77 3.39
N GLU A 61 11.40 -3.41 4.48
CA GLU A 61 10.57 -4.40 5.17
C GLU A 61 9.28 -3.79 5.71
N ALA A 62 9.35 -2.57 6.26
CA ALA A 62 8.18 -1.83 6.73
C ALA A 62 7.24 -1.47 5.58
N ILE A 63 7.77 -1.03 4.43
CA ILE A 63 6.98 -0.74 3.23
C ILE A 63 6.27 -2.00 2.73
N LEU A 64 6.96 -3.14 2.68
CA LEU A 64 6.36 -4.41 2.27
C LEU A 64 5.24 -4.84 3.22
N ALA A 65 5.45 -4.75 4.52
CA ALA A 65 4.44 -5.11 5.52
C ALA A 65 3.21 -4.20 5.46
N MET A 66 3.41 -2.89 5.35
CA MET A 66 2.34 -1.90 5.24
C MET A 66 1.51 -2.09 3.97
N THR A 67 2.16 -2.28 2.83
CA THR A 67 1.48 -2.46 1.55
C THR A 67 0.82 -3.82 1.42
N ASP A 68 1.36 -4.87 2.01
CA ASP A 68 0.70 -6.17 2.11
C ASP A 68 -0.60 -6.07 2.92
N ASP A 69 -0.60 -5.35 4.02
CA ASP A 69 -1.82 -5.11 4.82
C ASP A 69 -2.88 -4.39 3.97
N ASN A 70 -2.49 -3.33 3.27
CA ASN A 70 -3.37 -2.59 2.38
C ASN A 70 -3.96 -3.46 1.25
N LEU A 71 -3.14 -4.32 0.63
CA LEU A 71 -3.53 -5.13 -0.53
C LEU A 71 -4.38 -6.35 -0.14
N ARG A 72 -4.19 -6.91 1.07
CA ARG A 72 -4.85 -8.16 1.50
C ARG A 72 -6.11 -7.97 2.34
N HIS A 73 -6.17 -6.89 3.13
CA HIS A 73 -7.21 -6.71 4.15
C HIS A 73 -8.31 -5.72 3.79
N ARG A 74 -8.26 -5.12 2.60
CA ARG A 74 -9.31 -4.22 2.15
C ARG A 74 -10.24 -4.92 1.16
N GLU A 75 -11.50 -5.04 1.50
CA GLU A 75 -12.55 -5.59 0.62
C GLU A 75 -12.71 -4.77 -0.67
N ARG A 76 -12.42 -3.46 -0.63
CA ARG A 76 -12.50 -2.54 -1.78
C ARG A 76 -11.34 -1.57 -1.79
N ILE A 77 -10.17 -2.03 -2.24
CA ILE A 77 -9.07 -1.14 -2.52
C ILE A 77 -9.32 -0.37 -3.81
N LEU A 78 -9.13 0.95 -3.77
CA LEU A 78 -9.24 1.79 -4.97
C LEU A 78 -8.11 1.45 -5.96
N PRO A 79 -8.37 1.56 -7.30
CA PRO A 79 -7.38 1.27 -8.31
C PRO A 79 -6.07 2.04 -8.15
N MET A 80 -6.13 3.32 -7.81
CA MET A 80 -4.93 4.14 -7.60
C MET A 80 -4.19 3.76 -6.34
N GLU A 81 -4.90 3.42 -5.26
CA GLU A 81 -4.29 2.93 -4.03
C GLU A 81 -3.56 1.59 -4.25
N LYS A 82 -4.18 0.69 -5.03
CA LYS A 82 -3.54 -0.56 -5.45
C LYS A 82 -2.30 -0.30 -6.32
N ALA A 83 -2.39 0.61 -7.27
CA ALA A 83 -1.27 0.99 -8.13
C ALA A 83 -0.08 1.54 -7.33
N GLN A 84 -0.33 2.45 -6.38
CA GLN A 84 0.70 3.01 -5.49
C GLN A 84 1.33 1.94 -4.60
N SER A 85 0.53 1.07 -3.99
CA SER A 85 1.03 -0.02 -3.14
C SER A 85 1.92 -0.98 -3.92
N LEU A 86 1.53 -1.37 -5.14
CA LEU A 86 2.34 -2.23 -6.01
C LEU A 86 3.64 -1.55 -6.44
N LYS A 87 3.61 -0.24 -6.75
CA LYS A 87 4.80 0.54 -7.08
C LYS A 87 5.78 0.58 -5.90
N MET A 88 5.30 0.85 -4.70
CA MET A 88 6.12 0.86 -3.49
C MET A 88 6.76 -0.52 -3.22
N GLN A 89 6.03 -1.61 -3.42
CA GLN A 89 6.58 -2.96 -3.28
C GLN A 89 7.69 -3.25 -4.29
N VAL A 90 7.50 -2.86 -5.56
CA VAL A 90 8.53 -3.04 -6.59
C VAL A 90 9.79 -2.26 -6.24
N GLU A 91 9.67 -1.02 -5.77
CA GLU A 91 10.81 -0.20 -5.36
C GLU A 91 11.53 -0.80 -4.15
N ALA A 92 10.81 -1.24 -3.12
CA ALA A 92 11.38 -1.86 -1.94
C ALA A 92 12.15 -3.15 -2.28
N ILE A 93 11.60 -4.00 -3.16
CA ILE A 93 12.27 -5.24 -3.60
C ILE A 93 13.51 -4.94 -4.45
N LYS A 94 13.48 -3.90 -5.30
CA LYS A 94 14.66 -3.44 -6.01
C LYS A 94 15.78 -3.04 -5.08
N HIS A 95 15.49 -2.25 -4.05
CA HIS A 95 16.47 -1.83 -3.05
C HIS A 95 17.11 -3.01 -2.32
N GLN A 96 16.31 -3.99 -1.93
CA GLN A 96 16.81 -5.21 -1.25
C GLN A 96 17.70 -6.07 -2.16
N GLY A 97 17.43 -6.09 -3.47
CA GLY A 97 18.18 -6.88 -4.46
C GLY A 97 19.42 -6.21 -5.02
N SER A 98 19.58 -4.90 -4.81
CA SER A 98 20.72 -4.14 -5.33
C SER A 98 21.92 -4.27 -4.41
N ARG A 99 22.97 -4.96 -4.88
CA ARG A 99 24.28 -4.84 -4.25
C ARG A 99 24.91 -3.49 -4.60
N PRO A 100 25.61 -2.81 -3.67
CA PRO A 100 26.32 -1.59 -4.00
C PRO A 100 27.31 -1.81 -5.14
N GLY A 101 27.08 -1.15 -6.30
CA GLY A 101 27.97 -1.19 -7.46
C GLY A 101 27.50 -2.00 -8.66
N GLU A 102 26.38 -2.71 -8.62
CA GLU A 102 25.81 -3.41 -9.78
C GLU A 102 24.52 -2.75 -10.25
N GLU A 103 24.55 -2.14 -11.45
CA GLU A 103 23.35 -1.79 -12.21
C GLU A 103 22.77 -3.08 -12.84
N ASP A 104 21.96 -3.83 -12.10
CA ASP A 104 21.25 -4.99 -12.66
C ASP A 104 20.10 -4.50 -13.57
N LYS A 105 20.32 -4.50 -14.87
CA LYS A 105 19.32 -4.13 -15.89
C LYS A 105 18.06 -4.99 -15.85
N ASP A 106 18.13 -6.18 -15.23
CA ASP A 106 17.01 -7.10 -15.07
C ASP A 106 16.34 -7.00 -13.68
N ALA A 107 16.89 -6.21 -12.75
CA ALA A 107 16.33 -6.05 -11.40
C ALA A 107 14.86 -5.59 -11.44
N GLY A 108 14.51 -4.73 -12.39
CA GLY A 108 13.14 -4.25 -12.58
C GLY A 108 12.16 -5.34 -13.01
N LYS A 109 12.59 -6.26 -13.88
CA LYS A 109 11.74 -7.37 -14.34
C LYS A 109 11.57 -8.42 -13.25
N ARG A 110 12.65 -8.73 -12.52
CA ARG A 110 12.59 -9.65 -11.37
C ARG A 110 11.70 -9.10 -10.27
N SER A 111 11.81 -7.82 -9.95
CA SER A 111 11.02 -7.19 -8.90
C SER A 111 9.53 -7.19 -9.22
N THR A 112 9.12 -6.91 -10.46
CA THR A 112 7.71 -7.00 -10.87
C THR A 112 7.18 -8.42 -10.85
N GLN A 113 8.00 -9.42 -11.17
CA GLN A 113 7.63 -10.82 -11.06
C GLN A 113 7.43 -11.23 -9.60
N VAL A 114 8.37 -10.87 -8.71
CA VAL A 114 8.27 -11.15 -7.27
C VAL A 114 7.01 -10.50 -6.67
N VAL A 115 6.73 -9.25 -7.03
CA VAL A 115 5.51 -8.56 -6.57
C VAL A 115 4.25 -9.22 -7.14
N GLY A 116 4.28 -9.65 -8.38
CA GLY A 116 3.19 -10.41 -8.99
C GLY A 116 2.90 -11.71 -8.22
N ASP A 117 3.91 -12.52 -7.98
CA ASP A 117 3.80 -13.78 -7.24
C ASP A 117 3.29 -13.53 -5.80
N ARG A 118 3.80 -12.49 -5.15
CA ARG A 118 3.39 -12.07 -3.79
C ARG A 118 1.89 -11.72 -3.70
N ASN A 119 1.33 -11.14 -4.76
CA ASN A 119 -0.04 -10.65 -4.80
C ASN A 119 -0.99 -11.52 -5.66
N GLY A 120 -0.55 -12.67 -6.14
CA GLY A 120 -1.35 -13.54 -7.01
C GLY A 120 -1.67 -12.91 -8.37
N MET A 121 -0.76 -12.10 -8.90
CA MET A 121 -0.91 -11.34 -10.13
C MET A 121 0.18 -11.69 -11.14
N ASN A 122 -0.16 -11.63 -12.43
CA ASN A 122 0.83 -11.66 -13.50
C ASN A 122 1.69 -10.36 -13.47
N TYR A 123 2.99 -10.46 -13.76
CA TYR A 123 3.90 -9.32 -13.80
C TYR A 123 3.44 -8.21 -14.76
N LYS A 124 2.79 -8.56 -15.88
CA LYS A 124 2.19 -7.59 -16.82
C LYS A 124 1.05 -6.79 -16.17
N GLN A 125 0.25 -7.43 -15.34
CA GLN A 125 -0.81 -6.74 -14.58
C GLN A 125 -0.20 -5.78 -13.56
N VAL A 126 0.87 -6.18 -12.86
CA VAL A 126 1.61 -5.30 -11.94
C VAL A 126 2.10 -4.07 -12.70
N GLN A 127 2.75 -4.25 -13.85
CA GLN A 127 3.24 -3.15 -14.68
C GLN A 127 2.10 -2.21 -15.13
N ARG A 128 0.96 -2.76 -15.56
CA ARG A 128 -0.21 -1.97 -15.97
C ARG A 128 -0.79 -1.14 -14.82
N TYR A 129 -0.88 -1.71 -13.61
CA TYR A 129 -1.29 -0.94 -12.44
C TYR A 129 -0.31 0.19 -12.13
N ILE A 130 0.99 -0.09 -12.13
CA ILE A 130 2.03 0.92 -11.88
C ILE A 130 1.95 2.06 -12.90
N ARG A 131 1.63 1.77 -14.16
CA ARG A 131 1.43 2.79 -15.20
C ARG A 131 0.36 3.83 -14.84
N LEU A 132 -0.67 3.46 -14.08
CA LEU A 132 -1.69 4.41 -13.64
C LEU A 132 -1.12 5.55 -12.80
N THR A 133 0.01 5.33 -12.12
CA THR A 133 0.66 6.38 -11.31
C THR A 133 1.25 7.52 -12.15
N GLU A 134 1.41 7.32 -13.47
CA GLU A 134 1.89 8.33 -14.43
C GLU A 134 0.77 9.24 -14.97
N LEU A 135 -0.49 8.96 -14.61
CA LEU A 135 -1.61 9.83 -14.96
C LEU A 135 -1.58 11.13 -14.16
N VAL A 136 -2.07 12.21 -14.75
CA VAL A 136 -2.32 13.45 -14.01
C VAL A 136 -3.42 13.24 -12.94
N PRO A 137 -3.41 14.01 -11.82
CA PRO A 137 -4.31 13.77 -10.69
C PRO A 137 -5.79 13.70 -11.05
N ASP A 138 -6.26 14.52 -11.98
CA ASP A 138 -7.67 14.51 -12.41
C ASP A 138 -8.07 13.19 -13.05
N LEU A 139 -7.20 12.60 -13.88
CA LEU A 139 -7.42 11.30 -14.50
C LEU A 139 -7.32 10.16 -13.48
N GLN A 140 -6.40 10.24 -12.51
CA GLN A 140 -6.32 9.28 -11.40
C GLN A 140 -7.64 9.25 -10.62
N LYS A 141 -8.19 10.42 -10.31
CA LYS A 141 -9.50 10.54 -9.64
C LYS A 141 -10.62 9.91 -10.47
N MET A 142 -10.63 10.13 -11.78
CA MET A 142 -11.62 9.52 -12.67
C MET A 142 -11.54 7.99 -12.70
N VAL A 143 -10.34 7.42 -12.58
CA VAL A 143 -10.16 5.96 -12.47
C VAL A 143 -10.77 5.44 -11.16
N ASP A 144 -10.50 6.09 -10.03
CA ASP A 144 -11.04 5.71 -8.73
C ASP A 144 -12.57 5.87 -8.66
N GLU A 145 -13.12 6.89 -9.31
CA GLU A 145 -14.57 7.12 -9.42
C GLU A 145 -15.25 6.23 -10.48
N LYS A 146 -14.51 5.32 -11.13
CA LYS A 146 -14.98 4.45 -12.22
C LYS A 146 -15.52 5.19 -13.45
N LYS A 147 -15.17 6.46 -13.62
CA LYS A 147 -15.50 7.28 -14.81
C LYS A 147 -14.55 7.01 -15.98
N LEU A 148 -13.33 6.57 -15.69
CA LEU A 148 -12.33 6.15 -16.65
C LEU A 148 -11.98 4.67 -16.41
N ALA A 149 -12.22 3.83 -17.40
CA ALA A 149 -11.93 2.40 -17.31
C ALA A 149 -10.42 2.11 -17.29
N PHE A 150 -10.03 0.99 -16.69
CA PHE A 150 -8.63 0.60 -16.47
C PHE A 150 -7.80 0.57 -17.76
N THR A 151 -8.29 -0.07 -18.83
CA THR A 151 -7.52 -0.22 -20.08
C THR A 151 -7.26 1.12 -20.77
N PRO A 152 -8.27 1.99 -21.02
CA PRO A 152 -8.00 3.34 -21.53
C PRO A 152 -7.09 4.17 -20.64
N ALA A 153 -7.23 4.06 -19.31
CA ALA A 153 -6.37 4.76 -18.37
C ALA A 153 -4.90 4.37 -18.53
N VAL A 154 -4.61 3.08 -18.69
CA VAL A 154 -3.25 2.58 -18.96
C VAL A 154 -2.72 3.12 -20.28
N GLU A 155 -3.53 3.17 -21.35
CA GLU A 155 -3.12 3.71 -22.65
C GLU A 155 -2.81 5.22 -22.56
N ILE A 156 -3.67 6.00 -21.89
CA ILE A 156 -3.45 7.43 -21.66
C ILE A 156 -2.16 7.67 -20.87
N SER A 157 -1.80 6.78 -19.95
CA SER A 157 -0.58 6.91 -19.14
C SER A 157 0.72 6.93 -19.95
N PHE A 158 0.71 6.52 -21.22
CA PHE A 158 1.86 6.63 -22.13
C PHE A 158 1.97 7.99 -22.80
N ILE A 159 0.93 8.82 -22.71
CA ILE A 159 0.93 10.20 -23.20
C ILE A 159 1.67 11.08 -22.18
N ARG A 160 2.45 12.05 -22.66
CA ARG A 160 3.13 12.99 -21.75
C ARG A 160 2.11 13.73 -20.88
N PRO A 161 2.39 13.95 -19.56
CA PRO A 161 1.42 14.57 -18.64
C PRO A 161 0.81 15.89 -19.13
N LYS A 162 1.61 16.72 -19.83
CA LYS A 162 1.12 17.99 -20.42
C LYS A 162 0.04 17.82 -21.48
N ASN A 163 -0.07 16.64 -22.10
CA ASN A 163 -1.00 16.31 -23.16
C ASN A 163 -2.16 15.40 -22.68
N GLN A 164 -2.21 15.08 -21.40
CA GLN A 164 -3.29 14.31 -20.79
C GLN A 164 -4.48 15.17 -20.31
N ARG A 165 -4.39 16.48 -20.52
CA ARG A 165 -5.42 17.46 -20.14
C ARG A 165 -6.48 17.60 -21.21
#